data_59b59c8c467daf79c0e4988821b5f6ed
#
_entry.id   59b59c8c467daf79c0e4988821b5f6ed
#
_cell.length_a   1.000
_cell.length_b   1.000
_cell.length_c   1.000
_cell.angle_alpha   90.00
_cell.angle_beta   90.00
_cell.angle_gamma   90.00
#
_symmetry.space_group_name_H-M   'P 1'
#
loop_
_entity.id
_entity.type
_entity.pdbx_description
1 polymer ?
#
loop_
_entity_poly.entity_id
_entity_poly.type
_entity_poly.pdbx_seq_one_letter_code
_entity_poly.pdbx_strand_id
1 'polypeptide(L)'
;RDVLGSRGLGDVYKRQLLAQPELVARVAGVGELDFMSGFKGVLMTCFGPTAIPTGAPQLDELVATRGMAGMLNTVWLIICAMCFGGVMTGSGMLRSLTSIFLRWVRRAFSAVASTVGAGLFFNLCTADQYISIILSGRLFRDLYADRGLEPRLLSRSVEDSATVCSVLIPWNSCGMTQATVLGVSTFVYAPYCIFNIVSPLMSLLVAAVGWNIKRKK
;
A
#
# COMPACT_ATOMS: atom_id res chain seq x y z
N ARG A 1 10.76 9.87 -11.80
CA ARG A 1 9.49 10.59 -11.54
C ARG A 1 9.40 11.09 -10.09
N ASP A 2 9.99 10.40 -9.12
CA ASP A 2 9.91 10.74 -7.69
C ASP A 2 10.78 11.91 -7.27
N VAL A 3 11.84 12.22 -8.03
CA VAL A 3 12.73 13.37 -7.79
C VAL A 3 12.02 14.71 -8.03
N LEU A 4 11.03 14.75 -8.91
CA LEU A 4 10.23 15.95 -9.19
C LEU A 4 9.24 16.28 -8.06
N GLY A 5 8.69 15.26 -7.40
CA GLY A 5 7.79 15.44 -6.25
C GLY A 5 8.49 16.04 -5.04
N SER A 6 9.69 15.54 -4.71
CA SER A 6 10.47 16.05 -3.58
C SER A 6 11.02 17.47 -3.81
N ARG A 7 11.40 17.81 -5.05
CA ARG A 7 11.78 19.19 -5.42
C ARG A 7 10.58 20.14 -5.39
N GLY A 8 9.42 19.69 -5.86
CA GLY A 8 8.19 20.49 -5.81
C GLY A 8 7.78 20.85 -4.39
N LEU A 9 7.87 19.91 -3.44
CA LEU A 9 7.60 20.20 -2.03
C LEU A 9 8.59 21.25 -1.48
N GLY A 10 9.88 21.08 -1.73
CA GLY A 10 10.90 22.04 -1.28
C GLY A 10 10.68 23.44 -1.85
N ASP A 11 10.25 23.56 -3.09
CA ASP A 11 9.98 24.86 -3.72
C ASP A 11 8.67 25.47 -3.20
N VAL A 12 7.66 24.69 -2.88
CA VAL A 12 6.43 25.16 -2.23
C VAL A 12 6.76 25.71 -0.82
N TYR A 13 7.56 25.00 -0.03
CA TYR A 13 7.99 25.48 1.29
C TYR A 13 8.82 26.76 1.23
N LYS A 14 9.75 26.86 0.26
CA LYS A 14 10.51 28.11 0.05
C LYS A 14 9.60 29.28 -0.30
N ARG A 15 8.61 29.07 -1.17
CA ARG A 15 7.62 30.08 -1.53
C ARG A 15 6.71 30.45 -0.36
N GLN A 16 6.33 29.51 0.48
CA GLN A 16 5.57 29.80 1.70
C GLN A 16 6.38 30.63 2.70
N LEU A 17 7.66 30.31 2.89
CA LEU A 17 8.57 31.12 3.73
C LEU A 17 8.67 32.57 3.24
N LEU A 18 8.69 32.77 1.92
CA LEU A 18 8.80 34.13 1.31
C LEU A 18 7.45 34.85 1.23
N ALA A 19 6.37 34.14 0.98
CA ALA A 19 5.05 34.72 0.74
C ALA A 19 4.20 34.87 2.03
N GLN A 20 4.43 34.03 3.04
CA GLN A 20 3.65 33.98 4.27
C GLN A 20 4.53 33.79 5.52
N PRO A 21 5.49 34.71 5.79
CA PRO A 21 6.40 34.58 6.92
C PRO A 21 5.69 34.51 8.28
N GLU A 22 4.59 35.23 8.44
CA GLU A 22 3.80 35.20 9.68
C GLU A 22 3.20 33.83 10.01
N LEU A 23 2.79 33.07 9.00
CA LEU A 23 2.25 31.72 9.16
C LEU A 23 3.34 30.75 9.61
N VAL A 24 4.53 30.85 9.03
CA VAL A 24 5.69 30.03 9.40
C VAL A 24 6.16 30.38 10.81
N ALA A 25 6.18 31.65 11.18
CA ALA A 25 6.52 32.10 12.53
C ALA A 25 5.54 31.55 13.57
N ARG A 26 4.25 31.56 13.26
CA ARG A 26 3.20 31.00 14.10
C ARG A 26 3.34 29.50 14.31
N VAL A 27 3.65 28.74 13.26
CA VAL A 27 3.91 27.27 13.33
C VAL A 27 5.21 26.99 14.10
N ALA A 28 6.23 27.82 13.93
CA ALA A 28 7.50 27.71 14.65
C ALA A 28 7.40 28.12 16.13
N GLY A 29 6.33 28.83 16.53
CA GLY A 29 6.14 29.34 17.90
C GLY A 29 7.14 30.45 18.26
N VAL A 30 7.56 31.26 17.28
CA VAL A 30 8.56 32.34 17.44
C VAL A 30 7.99 33.65 16.96
N GLY A 31 8.35 34.76 17.64
CA GLY A 31 7.87 36.12 17.32
C GLY A 31 8.57 36.73 16.10
N GLU A 32 9.83 36.37 15.82
CA GLU A 32 10.62 36.86 14.69
C GLU A 32 11.22 35.70 13.89
N LEU A 33 11.20 35.84 12.56
CA LEU A 33 11.74 34.87 11.63
C LEU A 33 13.24 35.10 11.42
N ASP A 34 14.05 34.31 12.13
CA ASP A 34 15.46 34.11 11.81
C ASP A 34 15.61 32.83 10.94
N PHE A 35 16.76 32.68 10.27
CA PHE A 35 17.06 31.51 9.45
C PHE A 35 16.85 30.18 10.23
N MET A 36 17.29 30.16 11.49
CA MET A 36 17.17 28.99 12.37
C MET A 36 15.70 28.73 12.77
N SER A 37 14.92 29.77 13.02
CA SER A 37 13.49 29.64 13.35
C SER A 37 12.66 29.19 12.14
N GLY A 38 12.99 29.69 10.94
CA GLY A 38 12.39 29.22 9.69
C GLY A 38 12.68 27.73 9.43
N PHE A 39 13.93 27.31 9.62
CA PHE A 39 14.31 25.88 9.51
C PHE A 39 13.60 25.01 10.55
N LYS A 40 13.51 25.46 11.80
CA LYS A 40 12.74 24.79 12.86
C LYS A 40 11.26 24.69 12.49
N GLY A 41 10.66 25.76 11.98
CA GLY A 41 9.26 25.77 11.55
C GLY A 41 8.98 24.73 10.45
N VAL A 42 9.88 24.63 9.46
CA VAL A 42 9.77 23.62 8.40
C VAL A 42 9.87 22.19 8.98
N LEU A 43 10.84 21.94 9.86
CA LEU A 43 10.97 20.63 10.51
C LEU A 43 9.74 20.28 11.37
N MET A 44 9.22 21.24 12.13
CA MET A 44 8.02 21.04 12.95
C MET A 44 6.79 20.77 12.09
N THR A 45 6.65 21.44 10.95
CA THR A 45 5.56 21.19 9.99
C THR A 45 5.65 19.79 9.36
N CYS A 46 6.86 19.32 9.08
CA CYS A 46 7.05 17.97 8.53
C CYS A 46 6.80 16.87 9.57
N PHE A 47 7.21 17.10 10.81
CA PHE A 47 7.15 16.08 11.87
C PHE A 47 5.86 16.14 12.67
N GLY A 48 5.42 17.34 13.06
CA GLY A 48 4.29 17.55 13.96
C GLY A 48 2.96 17.71 13.24
N PRO A 49 1.85 17.68 13.99
CA PRO A 49 0.55 18.04 13.47
C PRO A 49 0.52 19.54 13.13
N THR A 50 0.02 19.86 11.94
CA THR A 50 -0.19 21.26 11.53
C THR A 50 -1.66 21.48 11.25
N ALA A 51 -2.22 22.51 11.90
CA ALA A 51 -3.54 23.03 11.64
C ALA A 51 -3.44 24.51 11.28
N ILE A 52 -3.93 24.88 10.11
CA ILE A 52 -3.96 26.27 9.65
C ILE A 52 -5.40 26.75 9.84
N PRO A 53 -5.67 27.71 10.74
CA PRO A 53 -7.02 28.24 10.91
C PRO A 53 -7.41 29.06 9.67
N THR A 54 -8.33 28.52 8.87
CA THR A 54 -8.86 29.20 7.67
C THR A 54 -10.13 29.99 7.96
N GLY A 55 -10.67 29.86 9.17
CA GLY A 55 -11.93 30.50 9.58
C GLY A 55 -13.19 29.70 9.21
N ALA A 56 -13.03 28.56 8.53
CA ALA A 56 -14.14 27.64 8.21
C ALA A 56 -13.85 26.26 8.84
N PRO A 57 -14.63 25.79 9.85
CA PRO A 57 -14.32 24.55 10.58
C PRO A 57 -14.18 23.33 9.70
N GLN A 58 -14.96 23.24 8.63
CA GLN A 58 -14.91 22.13 7.68
C GLN A 58 -13.61 22.10 6.85
N LEU A 59 -13.07 23.28 6.51
CA LEU A 59 -11.79 23.41 5.82
C LEU A 59 -10.62 23.18 6.78
N ASP A 60 -10.74 23.63 8.02
CA ASP A 60 -9.71 23.46 9.05
C ASP A 60 -9.46 21.97 9.32
N GLU A 61 -10.52 21.15 9.37
CA GLU A 61 -10.41 19.70 9.54
C GLU A 61 -9.78 19.02 8.32
N LEU A 62 -10.09 19.50 7.11
CA LEU A 62 -9.57 18.93 5.86
C LEU A 62 -8.08 19.25 5.65
N VAL A 63 -7.64 20.42 6.08
CA VAL A 63 -6.25 20.91 5.93
C VAL A 63 -5.36 20.47 7.09
N ALA A 64 -5.94 20.03 8.21
CA ALA A 64 -5.19 19.52 9.35
C ALA A 64 -4.40 18.27 8.96
N THR A 65 -3.07 18.31 9.12
CA THR A 65 -2.20 17.17 8.89
C THR A 65 -1.67 16.63 10.21
N ARG A 66 -1.55 15.31 10.32
CA ARG A 66 -0.96 14.66 11.51
C ARG A 66 0.56 14.62 11.49
N GLY A 67 1.16 15.03 10.37
CA GLY A 67 2.61 14.98 10.17
C GLY A 67 3.19 13.58 10.24
N MET A 68 4.51 13.48 10.24
CA MET A 68 5.23 12.21 10.37
C MET A 68 4.94 11.53 11.72
N ALA A 69 4.79 12.32 12.79
CA ALA A 69 4.47 11.79 14.12
C ALA A 69 3.17 10.99 14.15
N GLY A 70 2.15 11.42 13.40
CA GLY A 70 0.90 10.68 13.27
C GLY A 70 1.02 9.35 12.53
N MET A 71 2.08 9.16 11.72
CA MET A 71 2.34 7.94 10.99
C MET A 71 3.27 6.96 11.74
N LEU A 72 3.87 7.35 12.86
CA LEU A 72 4.83 6.49 13.59
C LEU A 72 4.22 5.16 14.03
N ASN A 73 2.97 5.15 14.47
CA ASN A 73 2.28 3.91 14.81
C ASN A 73 2.16 2.97 13.62
N THR A 74 1.84 3.51 12.44
CA THR A 74 1.75 2.74 11.19
C THR A 74 3.13 2.19 10.80
N VAL A 75 4.18 3.01 10.88
CA VAL A 75 5.56 2.59 10.60
C VAL A 75 6.00 1.47 11.55
N TRP A 76 5.72 1.61 12.86
CA TRP A 76 6.04 0.59 13.85
C TRP A 76 5.33 -0.73 13.55
N LEU A 77 4.07 -0.66 13.20
CA LEU A 77 3.26 -1.83 12.88
C LEU A 77 3.75 -2.52 11.58
N ILE A 78 4.17 -1.73 10.57
CA ILE A 78 4.80 -2.26 9.35
C ILE A 78 6.11 -2.99 9.69
N ILE A 79 6.96 -2.43 10.54
CA ILE A 79 8.21 -3.07 10.96
C ILE A 79 7.93 -4.41 11.64
N CYS A 80 6.98 -4.46 12.57
CA CYS A 80 6.58 -5.70 13.25
C CYS A 80 6.03 -6.74 12.24
N ALA A 81 5.19 -6.31 11.30
CA ALA A 81 4.64 -7.18 10.26
C ALA A 81 5.74 -7.73 9.34
N MET A 82 6.71 -6.90 8.95
CA MET A 82 7.85 -7.33 8.14
C MET A 82 8.76 -8.31 8.89
N CYS A 83 9.00 -8.09 10.18
CA CYS A 83 9.73 -9.04 11.02
C CYS A 83 9.02 -10.40 11.06
N PHE A 84 7.71 -10.40 11.28
CA PHE A 84 6.89 -11.63 11.27
C PHE A 84 6.94 -12.33 9.91
N GLY A 85 6.73 -11.59 8.82
CA GLY A 85 6.83 -12.11 7.45
C GLY A 85 8.22 -12.67 7.13
N GLY A 86 9.29 -12.01 7.62
CA GLY A 86 10.67 -12.47 7.50
C GLY A 86 10.91 -13.81 8.20
N VAL A 87 10.41 -13.95 9.43
CA VAL A 87 10.50 -15.22 10.19
C VAL A 87 9.73 -16.34 9.50
N MET A 88 8.52 -16.07 9.02
CA MET A 88 7.69 -17.02 8.26
C MET A 88 8.38 -17.49 6.97
N THR A 89 9.06 -16.58 6.28
CA THR A 89 9.82 -16.89 5.06
C THR A 89 11.08 -17.68 5.38
N GLY A 90 11.85 -17.25 6.39
CA GLY A 90 13.11 -17.87 6.79
C GLY A 90 12.93 -19.27 7.38
N SER A 91 11.82 -19.53 8.09
CA SER A 91 11.48 -20.86 8.62
C SER A 91 11.04 -21.87 7.55
N GLY A 92 10.84 -21.45 6.29
CA GLY A 92 10.33 -22.30 5.23
C GLY A 92 8.83 -22.64 5.32
N MET A 93 8.14 -22.11 6.30
CA MET A 93 6.72 -22.35 6.54
C MET A 93 5.86 -21.93 5.35
N LEU A 94 6.17 -20.77 4.76
CA LEU A 94 5.51 -20.29 3.55
C LEU A 94 5.72 -21.23 2.35
N ARG A 95 6.91 -21.82 2.20
CA ARG A 95 7.20 -22.77 1.11
C ARG A 95 6.37 -24.07 1.28
N SER A 96 6.21 -24.55 2.50
CA SER A 96 5.40 -25.73 2.80
C SER A 96 3.92 -25.49 2.48
N LEU A 97 3.36 -24.37 2.93
CA LEU A 97 1.97 -23.98 2.65
C LEU A 97 1.72 -23.77 1.15
N THR A 98 2.70 -23.22 0.45
CA THR A 98 2.67 -22.99 -0.98
C THR A 98 2.58 -24.27 -1.79
N SER A 99 3.23 -25.35 -1.35
CA SER A 99 3.16 -26.64 -2.03
C SER A 99 1.71 -27.17 -2.16
N ILE A 100 0.82 -26.76 -1.28
CA ILE A 100 -0.60 -27.11 -1.31
C ILE A 100 -1.27 -26.46 -2.53
N PHE A 101 -1.01 -25.15 -2.76
CA PHE A 101 -1.57 -24.44 -3.91
C PHE A 101 -1.09 -25.00 -5.24
N LEU A 102 0.19 -25.40 -5.32
CA LEU A 102 0.77 -25.98 -6.53
C LEU A 102 0.16 -27.35 -6.91
N ARG A 103 -0.25 -28.15 -5.93
CA ARG A 103 -0.87 -29.46 -6.17
C ARG A 103 -2.24 -29.37 -6.87
N TRP A 104 -2.94 -28.25 -6.73
CA TRP A 104 -4.27 -28.05 -7.31
C TRP A 104 -4.24 -27.61 -8.77
N VAL A 105 -3.07 -27.25 -9.28
CA VAL A 105 -2.93 -26.70 -10.63
C VAL A 105 -2.91 -27.79 -11.68
N ARG A 106 -4.04 -27.96 -12.38
CA ARG A 106 -4.17 -28.90 -13.51
C ARG A 106 -4.46 -28.22 -14.85
N ARG A 107 -5.17 -27.08 -14.86
CA ARG A 107 -5.60 -26.33 -16.04
C ARG A 107 -5.25 -24.85 -15.90
N ALA A 108 -5.36 -24.07 -16.96
CA ALA A 108 -5.12 -22.62 -16.92
C ALA A 108 -6.00 -21.91 -15.87
N PHE A 109 -7.27 -22.26 -15.78
CA PHE A 109 -8.17 -21.75 -14.74
C PHE A 109 -7.65 -22.05 -13.34
N SER A 110 -7.26 -23.30 -13.07
CA SER A 110 -6.74 -23.66 -11.75
C SER A 110 -5.39 -23.00 -11.45
N ALA A 111 -4.59 -22.63 -12.46
CA ALA A 111 -3.38 -21.83 -12.28
C ALA A 111 -3.72 -20.41 -11.79
N VAL A 112 -4.66 -19.74 -12.45
CA VAL A 112 -5.14 -18.42 -12.03
C VAL A 112 -5.79 -18.48 -10.65
N ALA A 113 -6.67 -19.44 -10.41
CA ALA A 113 -7.34 -19.61 -9.12
C ALA A 113 -6.35 -19.86 -7.97
N SER A 114 -5.33 -20.71 -8.19
CA SER A 114 -4.28 -20.95 -7.22
C SER A 114 -3.42 -19.71 -6.99
N THR A 115 -3.12 -18.92 -8.04
CA THR A 115 -2.35 -17.66 -7.92
C THR A 115 -3.14 -16.64 -7.11
N VAL A 116 -4.43 -16.45 -7.42
CA VAL A 116 -5.31 -15.53 -6.69
C VAL A 116 -5.45 -15.96 -5.24
N GLY A 117 -5.70 -17.23 -4.99
CA GLY A 117 -5.82 -17.78 -3.63
C GLY A 117 -4.52 -17.64 -2.83
N ALA A 118 -3.37 -17.90 -3.45
CA ALA A 118 -2.06 -17.72 -2.82
C ALA A 118 -1.75 -16.25 -2.53
N GLY A 119 -2.07 -15.33 -3.45
CA GLY A 119 -1.90 -13.90 -3.25
C GLY A 119 -2.71 -13.37 -2.06
N LEU A 120 -3.97 -13.75 -1.96
CA LEU A 120 -4.82 -13.43 -0.81
C LEU A 120 -4.28 -14.05 0.48
N PHE A 121 -3.87 -15.31 0.43
CA PHE A 121 -3.31 -16.01 1.59
C PHE A 121 -2.03 -15.34 2.08
N PHE A 122 -1.11 -14.99 1.17
CA PHE A 122 0.12 -14.29 1.55
C PHE A 122 -0.17 -12.91 2.13
N ASN A 123 -1.11 -12.15 1.58
CA ASN A 123 -1.53 -10.88 2.15
C ASN A 123 -2.01 -11.00 3.61
N LEU A 124 -2.75 -12.06 3.90
CA LEU A 124 -3.22 -12.35 5.27
C LEU A 124 -2.06 -12.72 6.21
N CYS A 125 -1.12 -13.56 5.73
CA CYS A 125 -0.06 -14.12 6.56
C CYS A 125 1.15 -13.20 6.70
N THR A 126 1.56 -12.48 5.65
CA THR A 126 2.75 -11.62 5.68
C THR A 126 2.44 -10.20 6.11
N ALA A 127 1.16 -9.83 6.12
CA ALA A 127 0.69 -8.49 6.44
C ALA A 127 1.33 -7.38 5.58
N ASP A 128 1.96 -7.76 4.47
CA ASP A 128 2.64 -6.84 3.56
C ASP A 128 2.35 -7.19 2.10
N GLN A 129 1.96 -6.15 1.35
CA GLN A 129 1.62 -6.26 -0.07
C GLN A 129 2.84 -6.64 -0.93
N TYR A 130 4.00 -6.02 -0.69
CA TYR A 130 5.19 -6.23 -1.52
C TYR A 130 5.72 -7.65 -1.40
N ILE A 131 5.76 -8.18 -0.18
CA ILE A 131 6.17 -9.56 0.08
C ILE A 131 5.20 -10.51 -0.62
N SER A 132 3.91 -10.25 -0.54
CA SER A 132 2.87 -11.08 -1.16
C SER A 132 2.99 -11.12 -2.69
N ILE A 133 3.27 -9.98 -3.34
CA ILE A 133 3.50 -9.88 -4.78
C ILE A 133 4.76 -10.65 -5.19
N ILE A 134 5.88 -10.40 -4.50
CA ILE A 134 7.16 -11.03 -4.83
C ILE A 134 7.08 -12.55 -4.65
N LEU A 135 6.48 -12.99 -3.56
CA LEU A 135 6.36 -14.41 -3.23
C LEU A 135 5.44 -15.13 -4.23
N SER A 136 4.25 -14.58 -4.49
CA SER A 136 3.33 -15.13 -5.49
C SER A 136 3.95 -15.15 -6.89
N GLY A 137 4.60 -14.07 -7.30
CA GLY A 137 5.23 -13.96 -8.60
C GLY A 137 6.36 -14.98 -8.81
N ARG A 138 7.24 -15.15 -7.82
CA ARG A 138 8.33 -16.14 -7.87
C ARG A 138 7.81 -17.55 -7.89
N LEU A 139 6.80 -17.82 -7.09
CA LEU A 139 6.25 -19.15 -6.91
C LEU A 139 5.59 -19.71 -8.17
N PHE A 140 4.78 -18.89 -8.82
CA PHE A 140 4.00 -19.33 -9.97
C PHE A 140 4.72 -19.10 -11.31
N ARG A 141 5.87 -18.42 -11.33
CA ARG A 141 6.62 -18.08 -12.55
C ARG A 141 6.94 -19.31 -13.39
N ASP A 142 7.56 -20.30 -12.78
CA ASP A 142 8.00 -21.51 -13.49
C ASP A 142 6.79 -22.34 -13.92
N LEU A 143 5.78 -22.43 -13.06
CA LEU A 143 4.52 -23.12 -13.38
C LEU A 143 3.81 -22.51 -14.61
N TYR A 144 3.75 -21.19 -14.73
CA TYR A 144 3.16 -20.54 -15.90
C TYR A 144 4.01 -20.74 -17.15
N ALA A 145 5.34 -20.74 -17.02
CA ALA A 145 6.25 -21.05 -18.12
C ALA A 145 6.09 -22.50 -18.62
N ASP A 146 6.04 -23.49 -17.72
CA ASP A 146 5.86 -24.88 -18.03
C ASP A 146 4.50 -25.18 -18.70
N ARG A 147 3.50 -24.39 -18.37
CA ARG A 147 2.16 -24.49 -18.98
C ARG A 147 1.99 -23.69 -20.26
N GLY A 148 3.03 -23.01 -20.73
CA GLY A 148 2.98 -22.14 -21.90
C GLY A 148 2.04 -20.95 -21.76
N LEU A 149 1.76 -20.50 -20.51
CA LEU A 149 0.94 -19.34 -20.24
C LEU A 149 1.77 -18.05 -20.32
N GLU A 150 1.18 -16.98 -20.82
CA GLU A 150 1.88 -15.70 -20.91
C GLU A 150 2.18 -15.13 -19.51
N PRO A 151 3.37 -14.53 -19.28
CA PRO A 151 3.73 -13.86 -18.03
C PRO A 151 2.76 -12.73 -17.63
N ARG A 152 2.09 -12.12 -18.62
CA ARG A 152 1.06 -11.10 -18.37
C ARG A 152 -0.12 -11.63 -17.56
N LEU A 153 -0.49 -12.88 -17.78
CA LEU A 153 -1.59 -13.51 -17.04
C LEU A 153 -1.21 -13.68 -15.56
N LEU A 154 0.05 -14.07 -15.29
CA LEU A 154 0.56 -14.14 -13.93
C LEU A 154 0.57 -12.77 -13.26
N SER A 155 1.14 -11.76 -13.93
CA SER A 155 1.22 -10.39 -13.41
C SER A 155 -0.17 -9.87 -13.05
N ARG A 156 -1.14 -10.03 -13.95
CA ARG A 156 -2.52 -9.62 -13.70
C ARG A 156 -3.16 -10.36 -12.53
N SER A 157 -2.99 -11.67 -12.45
CA SER A 157 -3.58 -12.48 -11.37
C SER A 157 -3.00 -12.10 -10.01
N VAL A 158 -1.70 -11.79 -9.94
CA VAL A 158 -1.04 -11.30 -8.73
C VAL A 158 -1.51 -9.90 -8.37
N GLU A 159 -1.63 -9.01 -9.34
CA GLU A 159 -2.14 -7.64 -9.15
C GLU A 159 -3.55 -7.64 -8.58
N ASP A 160 -4.47 -8.38 -9.22
CA ASP A 160 -5.88 -8.43 -8.80
C ASP A 160 -6.08 -9.08 -7.42
N SER A 161 -5.14 -9.89 -6.95
CA SER A 161 -5.23 -10.57 -5.65
C SER A 161 -4.36 -9.89 -4.58
N ALA A 162 -3.06 -9.76 -4.82
CA ALA A 162 -2.13 -9.29 -3.81
C ALA A 162 -2.17 -7.76 -3.66
N THR A 163 -2.26 -7.00 -4.78
CA THR A 163 -2.24 -5.55 -4.73
C THR A 163 -3.61 -4.98 -4.37
N VAL A 164 -4.62 -5.34 -5.15
CA VAL A 164 -5.96 -4.74 -5.04
C VAL A 164 -6.63 -5.09 -3.71
N CYS A 165 -6.48 -6.32 -3.22
CA CYS A 165 -7.13 -6.77 -1.99
C CYS A 165 -6.39 -6.37 -0.70
N SER A 166 -5.16 -5.89 -0.77
CA SER A 166 -4.35 -5.55 0.41
C SER A 166 -4.99 -4.52 1.33
N VAL A 167 -5.71 -3.56 0.75
CA VAL A 167 -6.41 -2.50 1.49
C VAL A 167 -7.61 -2.99 2.31
N LEU A 168 -8.13 -4.18 2.01
CA LEU A 168 -9.26 -4.78 2.72
C LEU A 168 -8.83 -5.49 4.02
N ILE A 169 -7.54 -5.71 4.21
CA ILE A 169 -7.00 -6.46 5.35
C ILE A 169 -6.52 -5.48 6.42
N PRO A 170 -7.14 -5.48 7.62
CA PRO A 170 -6.86 -4.46 8.64
C PRO A 170 -5.41 -4.41 9.14
N TRP A 171 -4.73 -5.55 9.18
CA TRP A 171 -3.33 -5.67 9.63
C TRP A 171 -2.31 -5.62 8.49
N ASN A 172 -2.76 -5.50 7.24
CA ASN A 172 -1.86 -5.29 6.11
C ASN A 172 -1.38 -3.84 6.10
N SER A 173 -0.12 -3.62 5.69
CA SER A 173 0.48 -2.29 5.60
C SER A 173 -0.39 -1.28 4.83
N CYS A 174 -1.03 -1.72 3.74
CA CYS A 174 -1.95 -0.90 2.95
C CYS A 174 -3.25 -0.58 3.70
N GLY A 175 -3.86 -1.58 4.32
CA GLY A 175 -5.10 -1.39 5.08
C GLY A 175 -4.92 -0.46 6.27
N MET A 176 -3.79 -0.60 6.99
CA MET A 176 -3.45 0.28 8.12
C MET A 176 -3.19 1.72 7.68
N THR A 177 -2.43 1.90 6.59
CA THR A 177 -2.17 3.23 6.04
C THR A 177 -3.48 3.90 5.62
N GLN A 178 -4.34 3.17 4.93
CA GLN A 178 -5.63 3.69 4.49
C GLN A 178 -6.54 4.05 5.68
N ALA A 179 -6.62 3.20 6.69
CA ALA A 179 -7.38 3.48 7.91
C ALA A 179 -6.86 4.72 8.65
N THR A 180 -5.53 4.89 8.70
CA THR A 180 -4.90 6.06 9.32
C THR A 180 -5.19 7.35 8.56
N VAL A 181 -5.12 7.31 7.22
CA VAL A 181 -5.37 8.49 6.37
C VAL A 181 -6.84 8.89 6.40
N LEU A 182 -7.75 7.91 6.31
CA LEU A 182 -9.19 8.18 6.34
C LEU A 182 -9.73 8.48 7.75
N GLY A 183 -8.97 8.15 8.80
CA GLY A 183 -9.41 8.30 10.18
C GLY A 183 -10.53 7.33 10.61
N VAL A 184 -10.78 6.27 9.82
CA VAL A 184 -11.81 5.26 10.08
C VAL A 184 -11.24 3.85 10.01
N SER A 185 -11.86 2.93 10.76
CA SER A 185 -11.44 1.52 10.74
C SER A 185 -11.62 0.89 9.37
N THR A 186 -10.75 -0.07 9.03
CA THR A 186 -10.82 -0.86 7.79
C THR A 186 -12.20 -1.51 7.59
N PHE A 187 -12.81 -2.01 8.65
CA PHE A 187 -14.13 -2.63 8.58
C PHE A 187 -15.25 -1.66 8.17
N VAL A 188 -15.08 -0.37 8.40
CA VAL A 188 -16.06 0.66 8.04
C VAL A 188 -15.99 1.00 6.56
N TYR A 189 -14.79 1.14 5.98
CA TYR A 189 -14.66 1.49 4.57
C TYR A 189 -14.65 0.27 3.63
N ALA A 190 -14.28 -0.93 4.11
CA ALA A 190 -14.17 -2.13 3.28
C ALA A 190 -15.44 -2.46 2.46
N PRO A 191 -16.67 -2.33 2.98
CA PRO A 191 -17.88 -2.58 2.19
C PRO A 191 -18.03 -1.64 0.98
N TYR A 192 -17.46 -0.44 1.05
CA TYR A 192 -17.51 0.55 -0.03
C TYR A 192 -16.43 0.34 -1.10
N CYS A 193 -15.44 -0.51 -0.82
CA CYS A 193 -14.36 -0.86 -1.75
C CYS A 193 -14.82 -1.95 -2.74
N ILE A 194 -15.91 -1.69 -3.48
CA ILE A 194 -16.54 -2.65 -4.40
C ILE A 194 -15.53 -3.14 -5.44
N PHE A 195 -14.72 -2.25 -5.99
CA PHE A 195 -13.70 -2.60 -6.98
C PHE A 195 -12.70 -3.62 -6.43
N ASN A 196 -12.23 -3.43 -5.21
CA ASN A 196 -11.24 -4.30 -4.57
C ASN A 196 -11.79 -5.69 -4.27
N ILE A 197 -13.10 -5.80 -4.02
CA ILE A 197 -13.78 -7.08 -3.79
C ILE A 197 -14.08 -7.78 -5.12
N VAL A 198 -14.51 -7.03 -6.13
CA VAL A 198 -14.94 -7.58 -7.42
C VAL A 198 -13.74 -7.98 -8.30
N SER A 199 -12.61 -7.27 -8.21
CA SER A 199 -11.43 -7.49 -9.07
C SER A 199 -10.93 -8.95 -9.07
N PRO A 200 -10.67 -9.60 -7.93
CA PRO A 200 -10.23 -11.00 -7.92
C PRO A 200 -11.31 -11.95 -8.45
N LEU A 201 -12.59 -11.66 -8.22
CA LEU A 201 -13.70 -12.45 -8.75
C LEU A 201 -13.79 -12.35 -10.27
N MET A 202 -13.58 -11.14 -10.81
CA MET A 202 -13.53 -10.93 -12.27
C MET A 202 -12.36 -11.66 -12.92
N SER A 203 -11.19 -11.66 -12.29
CA SER A 203 -10.05 -12.44 -12.77
C SER A 203 -10.35 -13.94 -12.82
N LEU A 204 -11.04 -14.47 -11.82
CA LEU A 204 -11.49 -15.86 -11.79
C LEU A 204 -12.53 -16.13 -12.87
N LEU A 205 -13.51 -15.25 -13.08
CA LEU A 205 -14.52 -15.39 -14.13
C LEU A 205 -13.91 -15.36 -15.52
N VAL A 206 -13.03 -14.42 -15.80
CA VAL A 206 -12.31 -14.32 -17.09
C VAL A 206 -11.49 -15.58 -17.34
N ALA A 207 -10.84 -16.12 -16.33
CA ALA A 207 -10.09 -17.36 -16.43
C ALA A 207 -10.99 -18.57 -16.63
N ALA A 208 -12.19 -18.61 -16.03
CA ALA A 208 -13.18 -19.69 -16.19
C ALA A 208 -13.76 -19.72 -17.60
N VAL A 209 -14.09 -18.55 -18.14
CA VAL A 209 -14.60 -18.41 -19.54
C VAL A 209 -13.49 -18.68 -20.56
N GLY A 210 -12.22 -18.63 -20.14
CA GLY A 210 -11.08 -18.82 -21.05
C GLY A 210 -10.85 -17.62 -21.98
N TRP A 211 -11.48 -16.48 -21.67
CA TRP A 211 -11.36 -15.28 -22.49
C TRP A 211 -9.97 -14.68 -22.35
N ASN A 212 -9.34 -14.44 -23.52
CA ASN A 212 -8.03 -13.81 -23.62
C ASN A 212 -6.86 -14.54 -22.90
N ILE A 213 -7.01 -15.85 -22.66
CA ILE A 213 -5.89 -16.68 -22.20
C ILE A 213 -4.98 -16.96 -23.40
N LYS A 214 -4.03 -16.08 -23.62
CA LYS A 214 -3.02 -16.29 -24.66
C LYS A 214 -1.98 -17.29 -24.16
N ARG A 215 -1.71 -18.30 -25.00
CA ARG A 215 -0.59 -19.23 -24.84
C ARG A 215 0.62 -18.69 -25.57
N LYS A 216 1.80 -18.88 -25.01
CA LYS A 216 3.05 -18.60 -25.71
C LYS A 216 3.06 -19.39 -27.02
N LYS A 217 3.22 -18.71 -28.16
CA LYS A 217 3.54 -19.35 -29.44
C LYS A 217 4.95 -19.90 -29.42
#